data_23d068efd7045b8e11675c982d16feb4
#
_entry.id   23d068efd7045b8e11675c982d16feb4
#
_cell.length_a   1.000
_cell.length_b   1.000
_cell.length_c   1.000
_cell.angle_alpha   90.00
_cell.angle_beta   90.00
_cell.angle_gamma   90.00
#
_symmetry.space_group_name_H-M   'P 1'
#
loop_
_entity.id
_entity.type
_entity.pdbx_description
1 polymer ?
#
loop_
_entity_poly.entity_id
_entity_poly.type
_entity_poly.pdbx_seq_one_letter_code
_entity_poly.pdbx_strand_id
1 'polypeptide(L)'
;IYLKYYQQKVQFVTYQTALPHHQLFIKQFGSKKLSDISTIDCERFRLAIIDKYSSNYAKNMWSRFKACLGYAERLGYIDRVPFKGLDNPRGKHPDTKFWTFDEFKKVINSFDISEYEGLHNYMTIWLYFMTGLRVSEGIALKWKDIDFERKWIHVHSTIEKDKNGVWYAKQQTKTVAGNRKIDLDDFTITILKKWREVQIKNDDKDYVISRFGAPLCKSTISRIIKRHARVTGVPEITGKGLRHSHASYLINVLHKDTLYVSYRLGHADKSTTLNTYSHWYYSGDSTISEEITNSLDNLGISIYLPNSCQS
;
A
#
# COMPACT_ATOMS: atom_id res chain seq x y z
N ILE A 1 11.55 30.95 -5.03
CA ILE A 1 12.51 30.12 -5.79
C ILE A 1 12.26 28.65 -5.48
N TYR A 2 12.36 28.19 -4.21
CA TYR A 2 12.27 26.76 -3.87
C TYR A 2 10.97 26.09 -4.31
N LEU A 3 9.81 26.71 -4.11
CA LEU A 3 8.52 26.11 -4.51
C LEU A 3 8.42 25.90 -6.02
N LYS A 4 8.94 26.83 -6.84
CA LYS A 4 9.00 26.64 -8.31
C LYS A 4 9.91 25.47 -8.69
N TYR A 5 11.10 25.38 -8.10
CA TYR A 5 12.01 24.24 -8.26
C TYR A 5 11.35 22.92 -7.84
N TYR A 6 10.73 22.89 -6.66
CA TYR A 6 10.09 21.69 -6.13
C TYR A 6 8.92 21.22 -7.01
N GLN A 7 8.12 22.17 -7.53
CA GLN A 7 7.02 21.88 -8.45
C GLN A 7 7.50 21.21 -9.75
N GLN A 8 8.64 21.60 -10.28
CA GLN A 8 9.23 20.98 -11.47
C GLN A 8 9.82 19.59 -11.18
N LYS A 9 10.31 19.39 -9.96
CA LYS A 9 10.99 18.14 -9.56
C LYS A 9 10.06 16.99 -9.22
N VAL A 10 8.83 17.26 -8.75
CA VAL A 10 7.92 16.25 -8.23
C VAL A 10 6.62 16.19 -9.02
N GLN A 11 5.92 15.06 -8.91
CA GLN A 11 4.58 14.92 -9.49
C GLN A 11 3.59 15.90 -8.83
N PHE A 12 2.59 16.35 -9.60
CA PHE A 12 1.60 17.34 -9.18
C PHE A 12 0.95 17.01 -7.82
N VAL A 13 0.53 15.76 -7.63
CA VAL A 13 -0.09 15.30 -6.36
C VAL A 13 0.90 15.42 -5.18
N THR A 14 2.18 15.12 -5.41
CA THR A 14 3.22 15.27 -4.38
C THR A 14 3.44 16.73 -4.03
N TYR A 15 3.44 17.62 -5.03
CA TYR A 15 3.52 19.06 -4.83
C TYR A 15 2.34 19.57 -4.00
N GLN A 16 1.11 19.23 -4.39
CA GLN A 16 -0.11 19.62 -3.68
C GLN A 16 -0.12 19.17 -2.20
N THR A 17 0.31 17.94 -1.94
CA THR A 17 0.40 17.43 -0.56
C THR A 17 1.52 18.07 0.26
N ALA A 18 2.51 18.68 -0.39
CA ALA A 18 3.60 19.37 0.27
C ALA A 18 3.29 20.85 0.59
N LEU A 19 2.39 21.47 -0.17
CA LEU A 19 2.06 22.89 -0.02
C LEU A 19 1.70 23.31 1.41
N PRO A 20 0.82 22.59 2.15
CA PRO A 20 0.50 22.94 3.55
C PRO A 20 1.73 22.97 4.46
N HIS A 21 2.71 22.07 4.22
CA HIS A 21 3.96 22.09 4.99
C HIS A 21 4.77 23.35 4.68
N HIS A 22 4.92 23.71 3.41
CA HIS A 22 5.66 24.91 3.01
C HIS A 22 4.97 26.21 3.47
N GLN A 23 3.64 26.24 3.48
CA GLN A 23 2.88 27.35 4.06
C GLN A 23 3.17 27.51 5.56
N LEU A 24 3.27 26.39 6.28
CA LEU A 24 3.65 26.41 7.70
C LEU A 24 5.09 26.93 7.88
N PHE A 25 6.04 26.56 7.02
CA PHE A 25 7.41 27.07 7.07
C PHE A 25 7.43 28.58 6.87
N ILE A 26 6.69 29.08 5.87
CA ILE A 26 6.56 30.53 5.61
C ILE A 26 5.93 31.23 6.83
N LYS A 27 4.89 30.69 7.42
CA LYS A 27 4.26 31.25 8.62
C LYS A 27 5.24 31.32 9.80
N GLN A 28 6.09 30.32 9.96
CA GLN A 28 7.01 30.21 11.12
C GLN A 28 8.28 31.04 10.93
N PHE A 29 8.80 31.13 9.71
CA PHE A 29 10.12 31.69 9.44
C PHE A 29 10.12 32.85 8.42
N GLY A 30 8.98 33.15 7.81
CA GLY A 30 8.92 34.11 6.69
C GLY A 30 9.31 35.53 7.03
N SER A 31 9.30 35.92 8.31
CA SER A 31 9.77 37.22 8.80
C SER A 31 11.29 37.29 9.06
N LYS A 32 11.96 36.11 9.06
CA LYS A 32 13.42 36.04 9.28
C LYS A 32 14.19 35.94 7.97
N LYS A 33 15.38 36.51 7.92
CA LYS A 33 16.35 36.19 6.85
C LYS A 33 16.78 34.73 7.03
N LEU A 34 17.09 34.05 5.93
CA LEU A 34 17.52 32.64 5.98
C LEU A 34 18.81 32.48 6.81
N SER A 35 19.72 33.46 6.75
CA SER A 35 20.95 33.50 7.57
C SER A 35 20.70 33.59 9.07
N ASP A 36 19.54 34.10 9.49
CA ASP A 36 19.22 34.37 10.88
C ASP A 36 18.46 33.19 11.51
N ILE A 37 18.15 32.14 10.74
CA ILE A 37 17.53 30.92 11.26
C ILE A 37 18.59 30.11 11.99
N SER A 38 18.51 30.09 13.32
CA SER A 38 19.45 29.39 14.18
C SER A 38 19.12 27.91 14.36
N THR A 39 20.07 27.14 14.88
CA THR A 39 19.85 25.75 15.28
C THR A 39 18.77 25.64 16.35
N ILE A 40 18.70 26.62 17.28
CA ILE A 40 17.65 26.69 18.31
C ILE A 40 16.27 26.88 17.69
N ASP A 41 16.15 27.72 16.66
CA ASP A 41 14.87 27.89 15.94
C ASP A 41 14.44 26.59 15.26
N CYS A 42 15.38 25.88 14.64
CA CYS A 42 15.12 24.57 14.02
C CYS A 42 14.68 23.54 15.06
N GLU A 43 15.31 23.50 16.23
CA GLU A 43 14.96 22.57 17.29
C GLU A 43 13.57 22.87 17.88
N ARG A 44 13.27 24.14 18.16
CA ARG A 44 11.94 24.57 18.60
C ARG A 44 10.85 24.17 17.61
N PHE A 45 11.10 24.38 16.32
CA PHE A 45 10.18 23.97 15.27
C PHE A 45 10.03 22.44 15.23
N ARG A 46 11.12 21.68 15.34
CA ARG A 46 11.11 20.21 15.39
C ARG A 46 10.28 19.68 16.53
N LEU A 47 10.46 20.21 17.74
CA LEU A 47 9.69 19.83 18.92
C LEU A 47 8.20 20.17 18.76
N ALA A 48 7.88 21.37 18.28
CA ALA A 48 6.50 21.81 18.05
C ALA A 48 5.75 20.93 17.06
N ILE A 49 6.41 20.44 15.99
CA ILE A 49 5.75 19.52 15.05
C ILE A 49 5.60 18.10 15.60
N ILE A 50 6.51 17.65 16.47
CA ILE A 50 6.41 16.35 17.14
C ILE A 50 5.20 16.35 18.11
N ASP A 51 5.01 17.41 18.85
CA ASP A 51 3.90 17.53 19.82
C ASP A 51 2.55 17.62 19.11
N LYS A 52 2.50 18.33 17.99
CA LYS A 52 1.23 18.67 17.33
C LYS A 52 0.74 17.60 16.36
N TYR A 53 1.63 16.84 15.74
CA TYR A 53 1.28 15.97 14.61
C TYR A 53 1.65 14.51 14.87
N SER A 54 1.03 13.60 14.12
CA SER A 54 1.43 12.20 14.17
C SER A 54 2.91 12.01 13.77
N SER A 55 3.56 11.02 14.36
CA SER A 55 5.00 10.76 14.20
C SER A 55 5.45 10.72 12.72
N ASN A 56 4.67 10.06 11.86
CA ASN A 56 5.00 9.97 10.43
C ASN A 56 4.77 11.29 9.68
N TYR A 57 3.76 12.06 10.09
CA TYR A 57 3.50 13.38 9.51
C TYR A 57 4.60 14.37 9.91
N ALA A 58 4.99 14.40 11.18
CA ALA A 58 6.12 15.19 11.69
C ALA A 58 7.43 14.84 10.98
N LYS A 59 7.74 13.55 10.84
CA LYS A 59 8.91 13.07 10.08
C LYS A 59 8.92 13.57 8.63
N ASN A 60 7.79 13.48 7.93
CA ASN A 60 7.67 13.95 6.56
C ASN A 60 7.81 15.47 6.45
N MET A 61 7.19 16.21 7.38
CA MET A 61 7.30 17.66 7.45
C MET A 61 8.75 18.11 7.69
N TRP A 62 9.41 17.49 8.69
CA TRP A 62 10.81 17.77 8.98
C TRP A 62 11.75 17.49 7.79
N SER A 63 11.54 16.37 7.10
CA SER A 63 12.31 16.04 5.89
C SER A 63 12.15 17.09 4.79
N ARG A 64 10.94 17.61 4.60
CA ARG A 64 10.69 18.70 3.62
C ARG A 64 11.30 20.02 4.06
N PHE A 65 11.25 20.33 5.35
CA PHE A 65 11.91 21.52 5.90
C PHE A 65 13.42 21.45 5.65
N LYS A 66 14.07 20.36 6.00
CA LYS A 66 15.49 20.13 5.73
C LYS A 66 15.84 20.26 4.24
N ALA A 67 15.02 19.69 3.37
CA ALA A 67 15.23 19.78 1.92
C ALA A 67 15.15 21.24 1.42
N CYS A 68 14.29 22.07 2.00
CA CYS A 68 14.18 23.49 1.67
C CYS A 68 15.45 24.25 2.06
N LEU A 69 15.92 24.09 3.29
CA LEU A 69 17.15 24.75 3.77
C LEU A 69 18.41 24.21 3.09
N GLY A 70 18.49 22.90 2.81
CA GLY A 70 19.59 22.34 2.03
C GLY A 70 19.62 22.83 0.57
N TYR A 71 18.48 23.23 0.03
CA TYR A 71 18.45 23.91 -1.27
C TYR A 71 18.98 25.36 -1.17
N ALA A 72 18.67 26.05 -0.08
CA ALA A 72 19.21 27.39 0.19
C ALA A 72 20.74 27.38 0.35
N GLU A 73 21.28 26.40 1.05
CA GLU A 73 22.72 26.18 1.18
C GLU A 73 23.38 25.93 -0.19
N ARG A 74 22.82 25.04 -1.02
CA ARG A 74 23.35 24.77 -2.37
C ARG A 74 23.38 25.99 -3.30
N LEU A 75 22.48 26.92 -3.07
CA LEU A 75 22.44 28.19 -3.84
C LEU A 75 23.23 29.34 -3.21
N GLY A 76 23.91 29.08 -2.08
CA GLY A 76 24.70 30.10 -1.39
C GLY A 76 23.89 31.18 -0.64
N TYR A 77 22.59 30.93 -0.37
CA TYR A 77 21.79 31.83 0.48
C TYR A 77 22.14 31.69 1.97
N ILE A 78 22.71 30.56 2.36
CA ILE A 78 23.27 30.29 3.69
C ILE A 78 24.54 29.44 3.51
N ASP A 79 25.56 29.68 4.35
CA ASP A 79 26.84 28.97 4.28
C ASP A 79 26.74 27.52 4.77
N ARG A 80 25.87 27.29 5.73
CA ARG A 80 25.63 25.96 6.29
C ARG A 80 24.18 25.81 6.77
N VAL A 81 23.67 24.58 6.70
CA VAL A 81 22.33 24.26 7.20
C VAL A 81 22.27 24.35 8.73
N PRO A 82 21.28 25.08 9.30
CA PRO A 82 21.18 25.29 10.75
C PRO A 82 20.68 24.03 11.52
N PHE A 83 20.25 22.99 10.84
CA PHE A 83 19.77 21.75 11.47
C PHE A 83 20.82 20.64 11.60
N LYS A 84 22.08 20.94 11.30
CA LYS A 84 23.17 19.94 11.42
C LYS A 84 23.29 19.49 12.87
N GLY A 85 23.26 18.16 13.10
CA GLY A 85 23.30 17.56 14.43
C GLY A 85 21.93 17.34 15.09
N LEU A 86 20.84 17.85 14.51
CA LEU A 86 19.50 17.59 15.04
C LEU A 86 18.95 16.25 14.54
N ASP A 87 18.38 15.47 15.46
CA ASP A 87 17.76 14.18 15.16
C ASP A 87 16.50 14.31 14.31
N ASN A 88 16.26 13.31 13.49
CA ASN A 88 14.97 13.19 12.79
C ASN A 88 13.87 12.75 13.75
N PRO A 89 12.66 13.30 13.65
CA PRO A 89 11.51 12.74 14.33
C PRO A 89 11.38 11.24 14.04
N ARG A 90 11.24 10.42 15.08
CA ARG A 90 11.07 8.98 14.93
C ARG A 90 9.72 8.68 14.30
N GLY A 91 9.71 8.04 13.14
CA GLY A 91 8.49 7.50 12.55
C GLY A 91 8.06 6.23 13.28
N LYS A 92 6.77 6.04 13.48
CA LYS A 92 6.25 4.73 13.88
C LYS A 92 5.89 3.96 12.61
N HIS A 93 6.24 2.69 12.54
CA HIS A 93 5.61 1.79 11.57
C HIS A 93 4.16 1.59 12.04
N PRO A 94 3.15 2.08 11.30
CA PRO A 94 1.78 1.83 11.68
C PRO A 94 1.53 0.33 11.57
N ASP A 95 1.05 -0.26 12.64
CA ASP A 95 0.47 -1.59 12.59
C ASP A 95 -0.74 -1.54 11.66
N THR A 96 -0.59 -2.10 10.47
CA THR A 96 -1.64 -2.04 9.45
C THR A 96 -2.61 -3.18 9.70
N LYS A 97 -3.75 -2.85 10.32
CA LYS A 97 -4.85 -3.81 10.49
C LYS A 97 -5.24 -4.41 9.14
N PHE A 98 -5.52 -5.69 9.15
CA PHE A 98 -5.94 -6.48 7.99
C PHE A 98 -7.00 -7.51 8.43
N TRP A 99 -7.68 -8.12 7.49
CA TRP A 99 -8.61 -9.22 7.75
C TRP A 99 -7.93 -10.56 7.54
N THR A 100 -8.16 -11.49 8.45
CA THR A 100 -7.93 -12.91 8.22
C THR A 100 -8.87 -13.43 7.12
N PHE A 101 -8.65 -14.65 6.63
CA PHE A 101 -9.56 -15.24 5.65
C PHE A 101 -10.97 -15.45 6.21
N ASP A 102 -11.11 -15.80 7.48
CA ASP A 102 -12.41 -15.98 8.15
C ASP A 102 -13.14 -14.64 8.33
N GLU A 103 -12.43 -13.57 8.66
CA GLU A 103 -12.99 -12.23 8.73
C GLU A 103 -13.43 -11.73 7.35
N PHE A 104 -12.64 -11.98 6.31
CA PHE A 104 -13.02 -11.70 4.92
C PHE A 104 -14.29 -12.46 4.53
N LYS A 105 -14.41 -13.76 4.88
CA LYS A 105 -15.58 -14.58 4.62
C LYS A 105 -16.84 -14.00 5.28
N LYS A 106 -16.75 -13.52 6.52
CA LYS A 106 -17.86 -12.81 7.18
C LYS A 106 -18.27 -11.56 6.41
N VAL A 107 -17.31 -10.76 6.00
CA VAL A 107 -17.58 -9.51 5.26
C VAL A 107 -18.20 -9.80 3.90
N ILE A 108 -17.66 -10.73 3.14
CA ILE A 108 -18.13 -11.01 1.78
C ILE A 108 -19.58 -11.58 1.79
N ASN A 109 -19.95 -12.33 2.80
CA ASN A 109 -21.30 -12.87 2.98
C ASN A 109 -22.30 -11.82 3.49
N SER A 110 -21.88 -10.62 3.84
CA SER A 110 -22.78 -9.54 4.31
C SER A 110 -23.36 -8.68 3.19
N PHE A 111 -22.97 -8.92 1.93
CA PHE A 111 -23.49 -8.19 0.79
C PHE A 111 -24.74 -8.81 0.24
N ASP A 112 -25.75 -8.01 -0.02
CA ASP A 112 -26.91 -8.43 -0.82
C ASP A 112 -26.57 -8.29 -2.31
N ILE A 113 -26.27 -9.43 -2.93
CA ILE A 113 -25.85 -9.48 -4.34
C ILE A 113 -27.03 -9.52 -5.34
N SER A 114 -28.27 -9.49 -4.86
CA SER A 114 -29.46 -9.36 -5.71
C SER A 114 -29.61 -7.94 -6.27
N GLU A 115 -29.14 -6.96 -5.53
CA GLU A 115 -29.17 -5.54 -5.88
C GLU A 115 -27.88 -5.09 -6.59
N TYR A 116 -28.03 -4.14 -7.53
CA TYR A 116 -26.88 -3.58 -8.29
C TYR A 116 -25.75 -3.08 -7.37
N GLU A 117 -26.12 -2.29 -6.36
CA GLU A 117 -25.12 -1.71 -5.44
C GLU A 117 -24.44 -2.78 -4.58
N GLY A 118 -25.20 -3.77 -4.12
CA GLY A 118 -24.65 -4.89 -3.34
C GLY A 118 -23.69 -5.73 -4.16
N LEU A 119 -24.06 -6.10 -5.39
CA LEU A 119 -23.18 -6.85 -6.29
C LEU A 119 -21.91 -6.06 -6.65
N HIS A 120 -22.05 -4.74 -6.93
CA HIS A 120 -20.90 -3.86 -7.18
C HIS A 120 -19.93 -3.84 -5.99
N ASN A 121 -20.45 -3.67 -4.78
CA ASN A 121 -19.63 -3.60 -3.57
C ASN A 121 -18.98 -4.95 -3.25
N TYR A 122 -19.72 -6.05 -3.41
CA TYR A 122 -19.22 -7.42 -3.31
C TYR A 122 -18.05 -7.65 -4.26
N MET A 123 -18.25 -7.41 -5.57
CA MET A 123 -17.21 -7.57 -6.59
C MET A 123 -15.99 -6.71 -6.29
N THR A 124 -16.20 -5.47 -5.85
CA THR A 124 -15.11 -4.54 -5.51
C THR A 124 -14.25 -5.10 -4.38
N ILE A 125 -14.85 -5.52 -3.26
CA ILE A 125 -14.11 -6.06 -2.12
C ILE A 125 -13.46 -7.40 -2.46
N TRP A 126 -14.18 -8.28 -3.17
CA TRP A 126 -13.64 -9.54 -3.68
C TRP A 126 -12.40 -9.33 -4.52
N LEU A 127 -12.47 -8.46 -5.54
CA LEU A 127 -11.35 -8.20 -6.44
C LEU A 127 -10.11 -7.72 -5.70
N TYR A 128 -10.26 -6.76 -4.78
CA TYR A 128 -9.13 -6.26 -3.98
C TYR A 128 -8.53 -7.33 -3.08
N PHE A 129 -9.36 -8.16 -2.46
CA PHE A 129 -8.87 -9.23 -1.59
C PHE A 129 -8.16 -10.31 -2.41
N MET A 130 -8.74 -10.78 -3.51
CA MET A 130 -8.19 -11.89 -4.30
C MET A 130 -6.98 -11.51 -5.15
N THR A 131 -6.79 -10.23 -5.46
CA THR A 131 -5.69 -9.78 -6.32
C THR A 131 -4.60 -8.99 -5.61
N GLY A 132 -4.87 -8.46 -4.44
CA GLY A 132 -3.96 -7.58 -3.70
C GLY A 132 -3.64 -6.26 -4.40
N LEU A 133 -4.49 -5.81 -5.32
CA LEU A 133 -4.33 -4.53 -6.02
C LEU A 133 -4.22 -3.36 -5.04
N ARG A 134 -3.40 -2.35 -5.38
CA ARG A 134 -3.50 -1.04 -4.73
C ARG A 134 -4.84 -0.40 -5.10
N VAL A 135 -5.42 0.38 -4.19
CA VAL A 135 -6.72 1.04 -4.46
C VAL A 135 -6.70 1.83 -5.78
N SER A 136 -5.62 2.55 -6.05
CA SER A 136 -5.48 3.31 -7.29
C SER A 136 -5.31 2.45 -8.55
N GLU A 137 -4.76 1.25 -8.43
CA GLU A 137 -4.63 0.27 -9.53
C GLU A 137 -6.02 -0.31 -9.87
N GLY A 138 -6.76 -0.77 -8.85
CA GLY A 138 -8.08 -1.35 -9.06
C GLY A 138 -9.09 -0.35 -9.63
N ILE A 139 -9.09 0.91 -9.16
CA ILE A 139 -9.96 1.95 -9.74
C ILE A 139 -9.60 2.24 -11.21
N ALA A 140 -8.32 2.13 -11.58
CA ALA A 140 -7.86 2.38 -12.95
C ALA A 140 -8.07 1.19 -13.90
N LEU A 141 -8.41 0.01 -13.35
CA LEU A 141 -8.56 -1.22 -14.12
C LEU A 141 -9.73 -1.11 -15.10
N LYS A 142 -9.48 -1.44 -16.36
CA LYS A 142 -10.47 -1.46 -17.42
C LYS A 142 -10.76 -2.88 -17.88
N TRP A 143 -11.92 -3.11 -18.48
CA TRP A 143 -12.30 -4.43 -19.01
C TRP A 143 -11.31 -4.96 -20.05
N LYS A 144 -10.72 -4.10 -20.85
CA LYS A 144 -9.68 -4.47 -21.84
C LYS A 144 -8.38 -5.01 -21.21
N ASP A 145 -8.18 -4.77 -19.91
CA ASP A 145 -7.01 -5.21 -19.17
C ASP A 145 -7.22 -6.62 -18.56
N ILE A 146 -8.39 -7.23 -18.79
CA ILE A 146 -8.76 -8.57 -18.32
C ILE A 146 -8.81 -9.53 -19.49
N ASP A 147 -7.99 -10.57 -19.44
CA ASP A 147 -8.06 -11.70 -20.35
C ASP A 147 -8.84 -12.84 -19.66
N PHE A 148 -10.09 -13.04 -20.10
CA PHE A 148 -10.98 -14.05 -19.55
C PHE A 148 -10.65 -15.48 -19.97
N GLU A 149 -9.95 -15.65 -21.11
CA GLU A 149 -9.54 -16.96 -21.62
C GLU A 149 -8.28 -17.44 -20.88
N ARG A 150 -7.27 -16.57 -20.79
CA ARG A 150 -6.01 -16.86 -20.09
C ARG A 150 -6.11 -16.62 -18.57
N LYS A 151 -7.25 -16.11 -18.08
CA LYS A 151 -7.55 -15.86 -16.68
C LYS A 151 -6.50 -14.98 -15.96
N TRP A 152 -6.18 -13.82 -16.52
CA TRP A 152 -5.29 -12.86 -15.86
C TRP A 152 -5.75 -11.41 -16.04
N ILE A 153 -5.29 -10.54 -15.18
CA ILE A 153 -5.39 -9.08 -15.30
C ILE A 153 -4.02 -8.47 -15.54
N HIS A 154 -3.96 -7.45 -16.37
CA HIS A 154 -2.77 -6.65 -16.62
C HIS A 154 -2.84 -5.34 -15.84
N VAL A 155 -2.01 -5.23 -14.80
CA VAL A 155 -1.91 -4.04 -13.97
C VAL A 155 -0.81 -3.16 -14.51
N HIS A 156 -1.16 -2.05 -15.17
CA HIS A 156 -0.20 -1.14 -15.80
C HIS A 156 -0.54 0.34 -15.60
N SER A 157 -1.64 0.64 -14.93
CA SER A 157 -2.12 2.01 -14.73
C SER A 157 -2.56 2.29 -13.30
N THR A 158 -2.62 3.57 -12.96
CA THR A 158 -3.16 4.06 -11.69
C THR A 158 -4.06 5.25 -11.93
N ILE A 159 -5.08 5.44 -11.09
CA ILE A 159 -5.97 6.58 -11.19
C ILE A 159 -5.32 7.81 -10.54
N GLU A 160 -5.27 8.93 -11.27
CA GLU A 160 -4.79 10.22 -10.79
C GLU A 160 -5.80 11.33 -11.14
N LYS A 161 -5.67 12.49 -10.49
CA LYS A 161 -6.39 13.70 -10.87
C LYS A 161 -5.49 14.61 -11.68
N ASP A 162 -6.03 15.19 -12.73
CA ASP A 162 -5.38 16.26 -13.47
C ASP A 162 -5.45 17.61 -12.70
N LYS A 163 -4.92 18.67 -13.32
CA LYS A 163 -4.92 20.03 -12.76
C LYS A 163 -6.34 20.59 -12.58
N ASN A 164 -7.30 20.10 -13.35
CA ASN A 164 -8.70 20.52 -13.32
C ASN A 164 -9.55 19.67 -12.38
N GLY A 165 -8.92 18.68 -11.69
CA GLY A 165 -9.60 17.77 -10.78
C GLY A 165 -10.30 16.60 -11.47
N VAL A 166 -10.11 16.42 -12.77
CA VAL A 166 -10.68 15.30 -13.54
C VAL A 166 -9.86 14.04 -13.32
N TRP A 167 -10.55 12.93 -13.05
CA TRP A 167 -9.93 11.62 -12.88
C TRP A 167 -9.54 11.02 -14.22
N TYR A 168 -8.32 10.54 -14.34
CA TYR A 168 -7.83 9.82 -15.51
C TYR A 168 -6.93 8.64 -15.12
N ALA A 169 -6.94 7.62 -15.95
CA ALA A 169 -6.01 6.49 -15.81
C ALA A 169 -4.64 6.90 -16.38
N LYS A 170 -3.67 7.10 -15.52
CA LYS A 170 -2.28 7.33 -15.91
C LYS A 170 -1.64 6.01 -16.27
N GLN A 171 -1.27 5.87 -17.55
CA GLN A 171 -0.41 4.78 -17.99
C GLN A 171 0.99 5.03 -17.42
N GLN A 172 1.44 4.17 -16.60
CA GLN A 172 2.72 3.97 -15.91
C GLN A 172 2.50 3.89 -14.39
N THR A 173 2.78 2.74 -13.87
CA THR A 173 3.05 2.57 -12.44
C THR A 173 4.37 3.27 -12.11
N LYS A 174 4.51 3.78 -10.89
CA LYS A 174 5.73 4.47 -10.41
C LYS A 174 7.02 3.65 -10.57
N THR A 175 6.92 2.35 -10.80
CA THR A 175 8.04 1.41 -10.87
C THR A 175 7.75 0.34 -11.92
N VAL A 176 8.80 -0.21 -12.52
CA VAL A 176 8.72 -1.36 -13.46
C VAL A 176 7.96 -2.53 -12.83
N ALA A 177 8.17 -2.81 -11.55
CA ALA A 177 7.49 -3.88 -10.81
C ALA A 177 5.96 -3.65 -10.65
N GLY A 178 5.49 -2.41 -10.86
CA GLY A 178 4.06 -2.10 -10.88
C GLY A 178 3.36 -2.59 -12.15
N ASN A 179 4.09 -2.77 -13.26
CA ASN A 179 3.57 -3.34 -14.49
C ASN A 179 3.68 -4.87 -14.39
N ARG A 180 2.56 -5.55 -14.14
CA ARG A 180 2.53 -6.98 -13.88
C ARG A 180 1.22 -7.62 -14.31
N LYS A 181 1.27 -8.92 -14.55
CA LYS A 181 0.11 -9.78 -14.72
C LYS A 181 -0.21 -10.49 -13.41
N ILE A 182 -1.48 -10.62 -13.09
CA ILE A 182 -1.97 -11.34 -11.91
C ILE A 182 -2.97 -12.39 -12.40
N ASP A 183 -2.67 -13.66 -12.15
CA ASP A 183 -3.57 -14.76 -12.48
C ASP A 183 -4.81 -14.72 -11.59
N LEU A 184 -5.95 -15.05 -12.20
CA LEU A 184 -7.26 -15.08 -11.56
C LEU A 184 -7.76 -16.51 -11.42
N ASP A 185 -8.37 -16.80 -10.29
CA ASP A 185 -9.10 -18.04 -10.05
C ASP A 185 -10.47 -18.04 -10.75
N ASP A 186 -11.07 -19.22 -10.87
CA ASP A 186 -12.35 -19.42 -11.58
C ASP A 186 -13.53 -18.71 -10.91
N PHE A 187 -13.51 -18.57 -9.59
CA PHE A 187 -14.55 -17.82 -8.88
C PHE A 187 -14.47 -16.33 -9.20
N THR A 188 -13.26 -15.77 -9.19
CA THR A 188 -13.03 -14.37 -9.58
C THR A 188 -13.45 -14.12 -11.03
N ILE A 189 -13.14 -15.02 -11.96
CA ILE A 189 -13.59 -14.94 -13.35
C ILE A 189 -15.12 -14.94 -13.45
N THR A 190 -15.78 -15.84 -12.73
CA THR A 190 -17.25 -15.95 -12.72
C THR A 190 -17.93 -14.67 -12.20
N ILE A 191 -17.41 -14.12 -11.10
CA ILE A 191 -17.91 -12.87 -10.51
C ILE A 191 -17.72 -11.71 -11.47
N LEU A 192 -16.55 -11.59 -12.10
CA LEU A 192 -16.25 -10.53 -13.05
C LEU A 192 -17.15 -10.62 -14.31
N LYS A 193 -17.43 -11.81 -14.84
CA LYS A 193 -18.35 -12.00 -15.97
C LYS A 193 -19.76 -11.54 -15.59
N LYS A 194 -20.29 -12.01 -14.45
CA LYS A 194 -21.61 -11.60 -13.96
C LYS A 194 -21.69 -10.07 -13.75
N TRP A 195 -20.66 -9.49 -13.17
CA TRP A 195 -20.60 -8.03 -12.98
C TRP A 195 -20.57 -7.28 -14.30
N ARG A 196 -19.78 -7.73 -15.27
CA ARG A 196 -19.70 -7.11 -16.60
C ARG A 196 -21.04 -7.10 -17.33
N GLU A 197 -21.82 -8.19 -17.24
CA GLU A 197 -23.17 -8.26 -17.83
C GLU A 197 -24.11 -7.20 -17.24
N VAL A 198 -24.05 -7.00 -15.92
CA VAL A 198 -24.86 -5.99 -15.22
C VAL A 198 -24.42 -4.57 -15.59
N GLN A 199 -23.11 -4.32 -15.69
CA GLN A 199 -22.58 -3.02 -16.10
C GLN A 199 -22.96 -2.67 -17.54
N ILE A 200 -22.88 -3.61 -18.49
CA ILE A 200 -23.25 -3.39 -19.89
C ILE A 200 -24.72 -2.97 -20.00
N LYS A 201 -25.62 -3.58 -19.25
CA LYS A 201 -27.04 -3.23 -19.19
C LYS A 201 -27.27 -1.79 -18.70
N ASN A 202 -26.34 -1.26 -17.89
CA ASN A 202 -26.41 0.11 -17.35
C ASN A 202 -25.50 1.10 -18.09
N ASP A 203 -25.04 0.76 -19.30
CA ASP A 203 -24.19 1.58 -20.19
C ASP A 203 -22.83 1.99 -19.60
N ASP A 204 -22.31 1.21 -18.65
CA ASP A 204 -21.02 1.42 -17.98
C ASP A 204 -19.97 0.44 -18.51
N LYS A 205 -19.14 0.86 -19.48
CA LYS A 205 -18.39 -0.07 -20.34
C LYS A 205 -16.87 -0.08 -20.12
N ASP A 206 -16.30 0.95 -19.52
CA ASP A 206 -14.84 1.12 -19.53
C ASP A 206 -14.14 0.54 -18.31
N TYR A 207 -14.50 1.02 -17.13
CA TYR A 207 -13.81 0.67 -15.88
C TYR A 207 -14.51 -0.51 -15.19
N VAL A 208 -13.73 -1.41 -14.62
CA VAL A 208 -14.25 -2.55 -13.86
C VAL A 208 -14.92 -2.07 -12.56
N ILE A 209 -14.27 -1.13 -11.86
CA ILE A 209 -14.79 -0.54 -10.63
C ILE A 209 -15.29 0.87 -10.94
N SER A 210 -16.51 0.96 -11.44
CA SER A 210 -17.15 2.22 -11.82
C SER A 210 -18.60 2.27 -11.37
N ARG A 211 -19.14 3.48 -11.37
CA ARG A 211 -20.56 3.73 -11.14
C ARG A 211 -20.99 4.81 -12.12
N PHE A 212 -22.02 4.52 -12.92
CA PHE A 212 -22.53 5.45 -13.95
C PHE A 212 -21.42 5.96 -14.89
N GLY A 213 -20.57 5.07 -15.39
CA GLY A 213 -19.50 5.40 -16.33
C GLY A 213 -18.28 6.08 -15.73
N ALA A 214 -18.32 6.48 -14.46
CA ALA A 214 -17.20 7.14 -13.79
C ALA A 214 -16.46 6.19 -12.81
N PRO A 215 -15.12 6.22 -12.79
CA PRO A 215 -14.35 5.43 -11.83
C PRO A 215 -14.65 5.88 -10.39
N LEU A 216 -14.71 4.93 -9.46
CA LEU A 216 -14.93 5.24 -8.05
C LEU A 216 -13.82 6.11 -7.46
N CYS A 217 -14.14 6.90 -6.45
CA CYS A 217 -13.12 7.56 -5.66
C CYS A 217 -12.63 6.66 -4.50
N LYS A 218 -11.38 6.89 -4.06
CA LYS A 218 -10.75 6.11 -2.97
C LYS A 218 -11.56 6.16 -1.67
N SER A 219 -12.22 7.28 -1.38
CA SER A 219 -13.06 7.44 -0.19
C SER A 219 -14.30 6.57 -0.23
N THR A 220 -14.88 6.31 -1.39
CA THR A 220 -16.02 5.40 -1.54
C THR A 220 -15.62 3.97 -1.19
N ILE A 221 -14.48 3.48 -1.70
CA ILE A 221 -13.97 2.15 -1.35
C ILE A 221 -13.71 2.05 0.17
N SER A 222 -13.11 3.09 0.76
CA SER A 222 -12.91 3.13 2.21
C SER A 222 -14.23 3.08 3.01
N ARG A 223 -15.29 3.74 2.51
CA ARG A 223 -16.63 3.68 3.14
C ARG A 223 -17.26 2.31 3.05
N ILE A 224 -17.15 1.64 1.90
CA ILE A 224 -17.65 0.26 1.71
C ILE A 224 -16.98 -0.66 2.71
N ILE A 225 -15.64 -0.66 2.77
CA ILE A 225 -14.85 -1.48 3.70
C ILE A 225 -15.30 -1.27 5.15
N LYS A 226 -15.34 -0.01 5.60
CA LYS A 226 -15.69 0.33 6.98
C LYS A 226 -17.14 0.00 7.34
N ARG A 227 -18.08 0.25 6.42
CA ARG A 227 -19.50 -0.08 6.64
C ARG A 227 -19.68 -1.57 6.89
N HIS A 228 -19.13 -2.41 6.03
CA HIS A 228 -19.30 -3.86 6.14
C HIS A 228 -18.48 -4.47 7.27
N ALA A 229 -17.32 -3.88 7.61
CA ALA A 229 -16.59 -4.25 8.82
C ALA A 229 -17.44 -4.05 10.09
N ARG A 230 -18.14 -2.91 10.20
CA ARG A 230 -19.02 -2.64 11.35
C ARG A 230 -20.22 -3.60 11.41
N VAL A 231 -20.85 -3.84 10.26
CA VAL A 231 -22.01 -4.77 10.19
C VAL A 231 -21.64 -6.18 10.63
N THR A 232 -20.42 -6.61 10.30
CA THR A 232 -19.96 -7.98 10.59
C THR A 232 -19.13 -8.12 11.87
N GLY A 233 -18.86 -6.99 12.56
CA GLY A 233 -18.08 -6.98 13.80
C GLY A 233 -16.59 -7.28 13.63
N VAL A 234 -16.06 -7.19 12.39
CA VAL A 234 -14.62 -7.36 12.14
C VAL A 234 -13.86 -6.03 12.24
N PRO A 235 -12.53 -6.04 12.39
CA PRO A 235 -11.74 -4.80 12.48
C PRO A 235 -11.94 -3.86 11.29
N GLU A 236 -12.11 -2.57 11.54
CA GLU A 236 -12.09 -1.56 10.47
C GLU A 236 -10.69 -1.47 9.87
N ILE A 237 -10.60 -1.74 8.58
CA ILE A 237 -9.36 -1.63 7.80
C ILE A 237 -9.47 -0.57 6.69
N THR A 238 -8.37 -0.36 6.00
CA THR A 238 -8.29 0.50 4.80
C THR A 238 -8.08 -0.36 3.55
N GLY A 239 -8.12 0.26 2.36
CA GLY A 239 -7.73 -0.45 1.13
C GLY A 239 -6.28 -0.96 1.15
N LYS A 240 -5.39 -0.33 1.93
CA LYS A 240 -4.07 -0.89 2.22
C LYS A 240 -4.18 -2.15 3.07
N GLY A 241 -5.09 -2.15 4.06
CA GLY A 241 -5.38 -3.33 4.88
C GLY A 241 -5.89 -4.51 4.05
N LEU A 242 -6.78 -4.30 3.05
CA LEU A 242 -7.21 -5.36 2.14
C LEU A 242 -6.05 -6.01 1.38
N ARG A 243 -5.10 -5.21 0.93
CA ARG A 243 -3.88 -5.73 0.29
C ARG A 243 -3.00 -6.51 1.28
N HIS A 244 -2.94 -6.09 2.55
CA HIS A 244 -2.28 -6.88 3.61
C HIS A 244 -3.05 -8.18 3.89
N SER A 245 -4.39 -8.15 3.86
CA SER A 245 -5.23 -9.35 3.96
C SER A 245 -4.91 -10.36 2.86
N HIS A 246 -4.76 -9.90 1.60
CA HIS A 246 -4.33 -10.77 0.50
C HIS A 246 -2.94 -11.38 0.75
N ALA A 247 -1.96 -10.57 1.20
CA ALA A 247 -0.63 -11.09 1.53
C ALA A 247 -0.69 -12.13 2.66
N SER A 248 -1.47 -11.87 3.71
CA SER A 248 -1.70 -12.82 4.80
C SER A 248 -2.32 -14.13 4.30
N TYR A 249 -3.32 -14.05 3.42
CA TYR A 249 -3.93 -15.21 2.80
C TYR A 249 -2.92 -16.04 2.00
N LEU A 250 -2.08 -15.40 1.18
CA LEU A 250 -1.05 -16.08 0.40
C LEU A 250 0.00 -16.78 1.29
N ILE A 251 0.41 -16.14 2.39
CA ILE A 251 1.46 -16.63 3.27
C ILE A 251 0.91 -17.71 4.20
N ASN A 252 -0.15 -17.39 4.96
CA ASN A 252 -0.62 -18.22 6.08
C ASN A 252 -1.57 -19.33 5.65
N VAL A 253 -2.29 -19.18 4.52
CA VAL A 253 -3.24 -20.18 4.05
C VAL A 253 -2.72 -20.95 2.85
N LEU A 254 -2.09 -20.25 1.90
CA LEU A 254 -1.56 -20.87 0.67
C LEU A 254 -0.07 -21.17 0.72
N HIS A 255 0.61 -20.86 1.83
CA HIS A 255 2.04 -21.13 2.09
C HIS A 255 2.98 -20.69 0.96
N LYS A 256 2.68 -19.52 0.34
CA LYS A 256 3.49 -18.98 -0.75
C LYS A 256 4.72 -18.25 -0.21
N ASP A 257 5.85 -18.44 -0.90
CA ASP A 257 7.10 -17.78 -0.54
C ASP A 257 7.09 -16.25 -0.73
N THR A 258 8.04 -15.59 -0.09
CA THR A 258 8.15 -14.12 -0.09
C THR A 258 8.37 -13.54 -1.49
N LEU A 259 9.07 -14.25 -2.37
CA LEU A 259 9.36 -13.77 -3.74
C LEU A 259 8.08 -13.77 -4.56
N TYR A 260 7.28 -14.84 -4.49
CA TYR A 260 5.98 -14.92 -5.15
C TYR A 260 5.05 -13.81 -4.66
N VAL A 261 4.93 -13.62 -3.33
CA VAL A 261 4.10 -12.57 -2.74
C VAL A 261 4.57 -11.17 -3.19
N SER A 262 5.87 -10.92 -3.19
CA SER A 262 6.47 -9.66 -3.66
C SER A 262 6.14 -9.37 -5.12
N TYR A 263 6.30 -10.37 -6.01
CA TYR A 263 5.96 -10.29 -7.42
C TYR A 263 4.48 -9.99 -7.62
N ARG A 264 3.58 -10.80 -7.04
CA ARG A 264 2.14 -10.66 -7.17
C ARG A 264 1.64 -9.29 -6.69
N LEU A 265 2.20 -8.80 -5.59
CA LEU A 265 1.90 -7.46 -5.08
C LEU A 265 2.54 -6.34 -5.92
N GLY A 266 3.59 -6.59 -6.69
CA GLY A 266 4.32 -5.57 -7.45
C GLY A 266 5.10 -4.62 -6.52
N HIS A 267 5.89 -5.18 -5.61
CA HIS A 267 6.85 -4.42 -4.82
C HIS A 267 8.14 -4.25 -5.63
N ALA A 268 8.59 -3.00 -5.80
CA ALA A 268 9.83 -2.70 -6.50
C ALA A 268 11.06 -3.20 -5.75
N ASP A 269 10.98 -3.19 -4.42
CA ASP A 269 11.98 -3.71 -3.52
C ASP A 269 11.41 -4.87 -2.71
N LYS A 270 12.02 -6.04 -2.83
CA LYS A 270 11.65 -7.26 -2.12
C LYS A 270 11.77 -7.11 -0.61
N SER A 271 12.67 -6.23 -0.14
CA SER A 271 12.80 -5.89 1.28
C SER A 271 11.50 -5.32 1.86
N THR A 272 10.66 -4.67 1.04
CA THR A 272 9.35 -4.19 1.47
C THR A 272 8.44 -5.33 1.92
N THR A 273 8.42 -6.44 1.18
CA THR A 273 7.64 -7.64 1.55
C THR A 273 8.25 -8.29 2.79
N LEU A 274 9.56 -8.49 2.79
CA LEU A 274 10.27 -9.12 3.90
C LEU A 274 10.06 -8.33 5.20
N ASN A 275 10.34 -7.03 5.21
CA ASN A 275 10.20 -6.17 6.38
C ASN A 275 8.74 -6.05 6.88
N THR A 276 7.76 -6.20 5.98
CA THR A 276 6.34 -6.08 6.35
C THR A 276 5.77 -7.40 6.87
N TYR A 277 6.22 -8.54 6.32
CA TYR A 277 5.58 -9.84 6.53
C TYR A 277 6.51 -10.92 7.09
N SER A 278 7.79 -10.64 7.39
CA SER A 278 8.73 -11.63 7.90
C SER A 278 8.24 -12.36 9.15
N HIS A 279 7.56 -11.65 10.04
CA HIS A 279 7.01 -12.23 11.27
C HIS A 279 5.92 -13.29 11.03
N TRP A 280 5.32 -13.35 9.84
CA TRP A 280 4.36 -14.39 9.47
C TRP A 280 5.04 -15.68 8.98
N TYR A 281 6.27 -15.59 8.48
CA TYR A 281 7.06 -16.75 8.05
C TYR A 281 7.78 -17.44 9.21
N TYR A 282 7.97 -16.74 10.34
CA TYR A 282 8.69 -17.24 11.51
C TYR A 282 7.79 -17.57 12.70
N SER A 283 6.53 -17.92 12.49
CA SER A 283 5.74 -18.59 13.52
C SER A 283 6.39 -19.94 13.73
N GLY A 284 7.23 -20.03 14.79
CA GLY A 284 8.11 -21.14 15.09
C GLY A 284 7.39 -22.48 14.95
N ASP A 285 7.68 -23.15 13.87
CA ASP A 285 7.08 -24.41 13.55
C ASP A 285 7.94 -25.49 14.21
N SER A 286 7.45 -26.07 15.31
CA SER A 286 8.05 -27.24 15.91
C SER A 286 8.11 -28.43 14.93
N THR A 287 7.35 -28.35 13.82
CA THR A 287 7.27 -29.39 12.79
C THR A 287 8.51 -29.47 11.91
N ILE A 288 9.31 -28.39 11.75
CA ILE A 288 10.53 -28.43 10.92
C ILE A 288 11.51 -29.51 11.39
N SER A 289 11.66 -29.69 12.69
CA SER A 289 12.53 -30.74 13.24
C SER A 289 12.01 -32.14 12.92
N GLU A 290 10.68 -32.32 12.94
CA GLU A 290 10.02 -33.58 12.56
C GLU A 290 10.12 -33.81 11.06
N GLU A 291 9.91 -32.78 10.24
CA GLU A 291 10.06 -32.85 8.78
C GLU A 291 11.50 -33.21 8.38
N ILE A 292 12.51 -32.62 9.04
CA ILE A 292 13.91 -32.96 8.81
C ILE A 292 14.15 -34.43 9.20
N THR A 293 13.67 -34.86 10.36
CA THR A 293 13.80 -36.25 10.80
C THR A 293 13.19 -37.22 9.78
N ASN A 294 11.94 -36.98 9.39
CA ASN A 294 11.23 -37.79 8.39
C ASN A 294 11.93 -37.81 7.02
N SER A 295 12.53 -36.66 6.63
CA SER A 295 13.30 -36.56 5.39
C SER A 295 14.59 -37.40 5.45
N LEU A 296 15.29 -37.38 6.58
CA LEU A 296 16.50 -38.18 6.80
C LEU A 296 16.18 -39.66 6.85
N ASP A 297 15.10 -40.06 7.50
CA ASP A 297 14.61 -41.44 7.54
C ASP A 297 14.25 -41.96 6.14
N ASN A 298 13.56 -41.13 5.32
CA ASN A 298 13.22 -41.47 3.95
C ASN A 298 14.44 -41.62 3.03
N LEU A 299 15.54 -40.92 3.35
CA LEU A 299 16.82 -41.06 2.63
C LEU A 299 17.67 -42.23 3.14
N GLY A 300 17.20 -43.00 4.14
CA GLY A 300 17.90 -44.13 4.72
C GLY A 300 19.17 -43.74 5.51
N ILE A 301 19.22 -42.49 5.99
CA ILE A 301 20.35 -42.01 6.78
C ILE A 301 20.13 -42.42 8.25
N SER A 302 20.83 -43.46 8.68
CA SER A 302 20.88 -43.87 10.10
C SER A 302 22.15 -43.32 10.76
N ILE A 303 21.99 -42.68 11.91
CA ILE A 303 23.11 -42.20 12.69
C ILE A 303 23.62 -43.35 13.58
N TYR A 304 24.74 -43.96 13.19
CA TYR A 304 25.48 -44.85 14.08
C TYR A 304 26.35 -43.99 15.01
N LEU A 305 25.89 -43.77 16.23
CA LEU A 305 26.78 -43.27 17.29
C LEU A 305 27.61 -44.43 17.79
N PRO A 306 28.95 -44.38 17.75
CA PRO A 306 29.76 -45.40 18.40
C PRO A 306 29.44 -45.39 19.91
N ASN A 307 29.13 -46.57 20.45
CA ASN A 307 28.91 -46.71 21.88
C ASN A 307 30.04 -46.07 22.65
N SER A 308 29.72 -45.05 23.45
CA SER A 308 30.68 -44.46 24.39
C SER A 308 31.19 -45.58 25.27
N CYS A 309 32.52 -45.78 25.28
CA CYS A 309 33.19 -46.66 26.20
C CYS A 309 32.69 -46.36 27.61
N GLN A 310 31.99 -47.33 28.20
CA GLN A 310 31.82 -47.40 29.64
C GLN A 310 33.22 -47.71 30.22
N SER A 311 33.78 -46.76 30.91
CA SER A 311 34.90 -46.93 31.86
C SER A 311 34.39 -46.71 33.25
#